data_2761b1438f04c6fc06ff36fb759f8583
#
_entry.id   2761b1438f04c6fc06ff36fb759f8583
#
_cell.length_a   1.000
_cell.length_b   1.000
_cell.length_c   1.000
_cell.angle_alpha   90.00
_cell.angle_beta   90.00
_cell.angle_gamma   90.00
#
_symmetry.space_group_name_H-M   'P 1'
#
loop_
_entity.id
_entity.type
_entity.pdbx_description
1 polymer ?
#
loop_
_entity_poly.entity_id
_entity_poly.type
_entity_poly.pdbx_seq_one_letter_code
_entity_poly.pdbx_strand_id
1 'polypeptide(L)'
;MRQTFRVRGFVRAIAGLGLILGVSLSGVGHAQQPAAPVPVETAGFVGKTTTLDTTGFSIGRRLFAPASHNATWHMHSAGQLVFAESGHGRLQIKGQPVRELAPGDSGYIPPSVMHWHGSAPNESFTMTFITMGTSTTSQGEPLTEAEYLGKK
;
A
#
# COMPACT_ATOMS: atom_id res chain seq x y z
N MET A 1 22.45 -77.58 -32.88
CA MET A 1 21.33 -78.04 -32.08
C MET A 1 20.90 -77.03 -31.10
N ARG A 2 19.76 -76.29 -31.36
CA ARG A 2 19.17 -75.32 -30.46
C ARG A 2 17.83 -75.90 -30.00
N GLN A 3 17.69 -76.18 -28.72
CA GLN A 3 16.43 -76.55 -28.10
C GLN A 3 15.72 -75.33 -27.62
N THR A 4 14.51 -75.12 -28.12
CA THR A 4 13.59 -74.09 -27.68
C THR A 4 12.64 -74.64 -26.64
N PHE A 5 12.74 -74.09 -25.40
CA PHE A 5 11.81 -74.44 -24.33
C PHE A 5 10.62 -73.40 -24.43
N ARG A 6 9.42 -73.97 -24.68
CA ARG A 6 8.16 -73.22 -24.54
C ARG A 6 7.64 -73.42 -23.13
N VAL A 7 7.59 -72.29 -22.37
CA VAL A 7 6.88 -72.28 -21.08
C VAL A 7 5.48 -71.74 -21.34
N ARG A 8 4.47 -72.54 -21.10
CA ARG A 8 3.08 -72.14 -21.06
C ARG A 8 2.78 -71.50 -19.70
N GLY A 9 2.65 -70.18 -19.61
CA GLY A 9 2.21 -69.50 -18.41
C GLY A 9 0.67 -69.46 -18.35
N PHE A 10 0.13 -69.98 -17.27
CA PHE A 10 -1.30 -69.86 -16.91
C PHE A 10 -1.56 -68.46 -16.43
N VAL A 11 -2.44 -67.69 -17.13
CA VAL A 11 -2.95 -66.43 -16.65
C VAL A 11 -4.16 -66.72 -15.75
N ARG A 12 -4.00 -66.51 -14.45
CA ARG A 12 -5.12 -66.43 -13.51
C ARG A 12 -5.59 -64.94 -13.50
N ALA A 13 -6.78 -64.72 -14.00
CA ALA A 13 -7.46 -63.42 -13.84
C ALA A 13 -7.91 -63.28 -12.35
N ILE A 14 -7.32 -62.34 -11.64
CA ILE A 14 -7.80 -61.87 -10.34
C ILE A 14 -8.64 -60.63 -10.62
N ALA A 15 -9.93 -60.76 -10.47
CA ALA A 15 -10.85 -59.61 -10.46
C ALA A 15 -10.65 -58.83 -9.14
N GLY A 16 -9.79 -57.82 -9.19
CA GLY A 16 -9.64 -56.89 -8.09
C GLY A 16 -10.70 -55.81 -8.19
N LEU A 17 -11.65 -55.81 -7.24
CA LEU A 17 -12.62 -54.75 -7.03
C LEU A 17 -11.87 -53.53 -6.52
N GLY A 18 -11.46 -52.64 -7.43
CA GLY A 18 -10.81 -51.38 -7.08
C GLY A 18 -11.82 -50.38 -6.53
N LEU A 19 -11.83 -50.21 -5.22
CA LEU A 19 -12.53 -49.10 -4.56
C LEU A 19 -11.79 -47.82 -4.93
N ILE A 20 -12.32 -47.08 -5.89
CA ILE A 20 -11.83 -45.73 -6.22
C ILE A 20 -12.32 -44.81 -5.11
N LEU A 21 -11.48 -44.52 -4.11
CA LEU A 21 -11.65 -43.41 -3.22
C LEU A 21 -11.46 -42.13 -4.06
N GLY A 22 -12.56 -41.50 -4.44
CA GLY A 22 -12.57 -40.19 -5.03
C GLY A 22 -12.06 -39.18 -3.99
N VAL A 23 -10.80 -38.81 -4.06
CA VAL A 23 -10.28 -37.66 -3.34
C VAL A 23 -10.86 -36.43 -4.03
N SER A 24 -11.95 -35.91 -3.48
CA SER A 24 -12.43 -34.57 -3.85
C SER A 24 -11.36 -33.56 -3.43
N LEU A 25 -10.54 -33.12 -4.35
CA LEU A 25 -9.73 -31.92 -4.20
C LEU A 25 -10.70 -30.75 -4.06
N SER A 26 -11.06 -30.43 -2.82
CA SER A 26 -11.73 -29.18 -2.50
C SER A 26 -10.79 -28.06 -2.97
N GLY A 27 -11.13 -27.43 -4.09
CA GLY A 27 -10.39 -26.29 -4.60
C GLY A 27 -10.26 -25.27 -3.47
N VAL A 28 -9.05 -25.00 -3.06
CA VAL A 28 -8.75 -23.85 -2.18
C VAL A 28 -9.15 -22.63 -2.99
N GLY A 29 -10.36 -22.13 -2.76
CA GLY A 29 -10.80 -20.90 -3.37
C GLY A 29 -9.78 -19.84 -3.01
N HIS A 30 -9.01 -19.38 -3.99
CA HIS A 30 -8.19 -18.20 -3.82
C HIS A 30 -9.17 -17.06 -3.50
N ALA A 31 -9.18 -16.63 -2.23
CA ALA A 31 -9.90 -15.43 -1.86
C ALA A 31 -9.39 -14.33 -2.80
N GLN A 32 -10.28 -13.81 -3.64
CA GLN A 32 -9.94 -12.76 -4.59
C GLN A 32 -9.46 -11.56 -3.78
N GLN A 33 -8.19 -11.18 -3.98
CA GLN A 33 -7.63 -10.02 -3.31
C GLN A 33 -8.52 -8.82 -3.64
N PRO A 34 -8.97 -8.04 -2.63
CA PRO A 34 -9.80 -6.87 -2.89
C PRO A 34 -9.13 -5.99 -3.95
N ALA A 35 -9.91 -5.48 -4.89
CA ALA A 35 -9.40 -4.55 -5.88
C ALA A 35 -8.73 -3.37 -5.18
N ALA A 36 -7.58 -2.93 -5.72
CA ALA A 36 -6.88 -1.77 -5.17
C ALA A 36 -7.84 -0.56 -5.15
N PRO A 37 -7.92 0.17 -4.03
CA PRO A 37 -8.80 1.31 -3.92
C PRO A 37 -8.41 2.39 -4.92
N VAL A 38 -9.42 2.97 -5.60
CA VAL A 38 -9.22 4.03 -6.59
C VAL A 38 -9.21 5.38 -5.87
N PRO A 39 -8.20 6.24 -6.11
CA PRO A 39 -8.17 7.58 -5.54
C PRO A 39 -9.39 8.42 -5.97
N VAL A 40 -10.00 9.12 -5.03
CA VAL A 40 -11.15 10.00 -5.20
C VAL A 40 -10.89 11.39 -4.63
N GLU A 41 -11.69 12.39 -5.02
CA GLU A 41 -11.65 13.70 -4.39
C GLU A 41 -12.01 13.55 -2.91
N THR A 42 -11.16 14.08 -2.03
CA THR A 42 -11.34 13.99 -0.58
C THR A 42 -11.19 15.36 0.05
N ALA A 43 -12.11 15.74 0.93
CA ALA A 43 -12.06 17.02 1.63
C ALA A 43 -10.70 17.21 2.35
N GLY A 44 -10.15 18.40 2.27
CA GLY A 44 -8.83 18.73 2.83
C GLY A 44 -7.62 18.41 1.95
N PHE A 45 -7.85 17.93 0.71
CA PHE A 45 -6.79 17.66 -0.27
C PHE A 45 -7.11 18.33 -1.60
N VAL A 46 -6.06 18.64 -2.35
CA VAL A 46 -6.14 18.98 -3.78
C VAL A 46 -5.79 17.73 -4.58
N GLY A 47 -6.60 17.44 -5.60
CA GLY A 47 -6.49 16.22 -6.39
C GLY A 47 -7.08 14.99 -5.68
N LYS A 48 -6.83 13.82 -6.24
CA LYS A 48 -7.44 12.56 -5.77
C LYS A 48 -6.57 11.83 -4.77
N THR A 49 -7.15 11.44 -3.65
CA THR A 49 -6.46 10.68 -2.59
C THR A 49 -7.30 9.50 -2.12
N THR A 50 -6.67 8.52 -1.50
CA THR A 50 -7.36 7.40 -0.86
C THR A 50 -6.61 6.99 0.40
N THR A 51 -7.33 6.76 1.49
CA THR A 51 -6.79 6.09 2.68
C THR A 51 -6.80 4.59 2.42
N LEU A 52 -5.62 3.96 2.46
CA LEU A 52 -5.48 2.54 2.11
C LEU A 52 -5.76 1.60 3.27
N ASP A 53 -5.39 1.99 4.47
CA ASP A 53 -5.51 1.15 5.65
C ASP A 53 -5.48 2.00 6.92
N THR A 54 -6.32 1.65 7.89
CA THR A 54 -6.31 2.23 9.23
C THR A 54 -6.61 1.11 10.20
N THR A 55 -5.60 0.54 10.81
CA THR A 55 -5.76 -0.49 11.84
C THR A 55 -5.30 0.03 13.19
N GLY A 56 -6.07 -0.23 14.22
CA GLY A 56 -5.93 -0.17 15.68
C GLY A 56 -4.73 0.47 16.38
N PHE A 57 -3.79 1.00 15.66
CA PHE A 57 -2.68 1.82 16.12
C PHE A 57 -2.81 3.17 15.42
N SER A 58 -2.18 4.22 15.89
CA SER A 58 -2.16 5.54 15.23
C SER A 58 -1.39 5.51 13.89
N ILE A 59 -1.64 4.48 13.08
CA ILE A 59 -0.99 4.22 11.81
C ILE A 59 -2.03 4.31 10.71
N GLY A 60 -1.75 5.06 9.64
CA GLY A 60 -2.55 5.09 8.44
C GLY A 60 -1.68 5.03 7.20
N ARG A 61 -2.27 4.58 6.10
CA ARG A 61 -1.64 4.58 4.77
C ARG A 61 -2.44 5.48 3.85
N ARG A 62 -1.75 6.20 2.97
CA ARG A 62 -2.39 7.11 2.02
C ARG A 62 -1.75 7.00 0.65
N LEU A 63 -2.61 6.90 -0.36
CA LEU A 63 -2.22 7.02 -1.77
C LEU A 63 -2.62 8.41 -2.27
N PHE A 64 -1.67 9.14 -2.80
CA PHE A 64 -1.84 10.38 -3.53
C PHE A 64 -1.72 10.09 -5.03
N ALA A 65 -2.70 10.51 -5.83
CA ALA A 65 -2.54 10.55 -7.28
C ALA A 65 -1.50 11.61 -7.68
N PRO A 66 -0.98 11.65 -8.90
CA PRO A 66 -0.06 12.70 -9.34
C PRO A 66 -0.60 14.10 -9.02
N ALA A 67 0.26 15.00 -8.61
CA ALA A 67 -0.05 16.39 -8.19
C ALA A 67 -1.06 16.51 -7.04
N SER A 68 -1.33 15.46 -6.27
CA SER A 68 -2.23 15.51 -5.12
C SER A 68 -1.47 15.81 -3.82
N HIS A 69 -2.00 16.72 -3.03
CA HIS A 69 -1.37 17.18 -1.78
C HIS A 69 -2.40 17.67 -0.76
N ASN A 70 -1.98 17.99 0.45
CA ASN A 70 -2.83 18.69 1.40
C ASN A 70 -3.31 20.03 0.82
N ALA A 71 -4.59 20.34 0.99
CA ALA A 71 -5.15 21.62 0.53
C ALA A 71 -4.64 22.82 1.34
N THR A 72 -4.25 22.56 2.58
CA THR A 72 -3.82 23.59 3.54
C THR A 72 -2.54 23.12 4.23
N TRP A 73 -1.78 24.05 4.71
CA TRP A 73 -0.86 23.80 5.81
C TRP A 73 -1.66 23.25 6.98
N HIS A 74 -1.10 22.27 7.68
CA HIS A 74 -1.75 21.70 8.87
C HIS A 74 -0.72 21.31 9.92
N MET A 75 -1.17 21.10 11.14
CA MET A 75 -0.34 20.60 12.22
C MET A 75 -1.10 19.56 13.05
N HIS A 76 -0.37 18.72 13.71
CA HIS A 76 -0.87 17.78 14.70
C HIS A 76 -0.42 18.18 16.10
N SER A 77 -1.26 17.98 17.12
CA SER A 77 -0.88 18.24 18.51
C SER A 77 0.20 17.27 19.01
N ALA A 78 0.38 16.12 18.36
CA ALA A 78 1.45 15.17 18.62
C ALA A 78 2.37 15.05 17.39
N GLY A 79 3.55 14.45 17.58
CA GLY A 79 4.48 14.22 16.47
C GLY A 79 3.96 13.20 15.46
N GLN A 80 4.40 13.34 14.22
CA GLN A 80 4.07 12.40 13.13
C GLN A 80 5.33 11.91 12.44
N LEU A 81 5.37 10.60 12.16
CA LEU A 81 6.33 9.98 11.25
C LEU A 81 5.64 9.70 9.93
N VAL A 82 6.33 9.92 8.82
CA VAL A 82 5.91 9.52 7.48
C VAL A 82 6.98 8.64 6.86
N PHE A 83 6.55 7.62 6.13
CA PHE A 83 7.40 6.68 5.42
C PHE A 83 6.94 6.57 3.98
N ALA A 84 7.85 6.82 3.04
CA ALA A 84 7.60 6.65 1.61
C ALA A 84 7.64 5.17 1.26
N GLU A 85 6.51 4.61 0.79
CA GLU A 85 6.43 3.21 0.39
C GLU A 85 6.71 3.01 -1.09
N SER A 86 6.11 3.85 -1.93
CA SER A 86 6.25 3.76 -3.39
C SER A 86 5.96 5.09 -4.05
N GLY A 87 6.50 5.29 -5.25
CA GLY A 87 6.42 6.54 -5.98
C GLY A 87 7.25 7.65 -5.31
N HIS A 88 7.06 8.89 -5.74
CA HIS A 88 7.79 10.04 -5.19
C HIS A 88 6.83 11.01 -4.49
N GLY A 89 7.14 11.31 -3.25
CA GLY A 89 6.40 12.24 -2.41
C GLY A 89 7.14 13.52 -2.13
N ARG A 90 6.42 14.47 -1.56
CA ARG A 90 6.91 15.76 -1.09
C ARG A 90 6.44 16.01 0.33
N LEU A 91 7.33 16.55 1.14
CA LEU A 91 7.07 16.98 2.51
C LEU A 91 7.70 18.35 2.71
N GLN A 92 6.97 19.25 3.33
CA GLN A 92 7.57 20.51 3.77
C GLN A 92 7.12 20.84 5.19
N ILE A 93 8.09 21.14 6.02
CA ILE A 93 7.88 21.83 7.31
C ILE A 93 7.93 23.33 7.03
N LYS A 94 6.98 24.09 7.57
CA LYS A 94 6.89 25.53 7.33
C LYS A 94 8.20 26.22 7.68
N GLY A 95 8.67 27.07 6.76
CA GLY A 95 9.96 27.76 6.89
C GLY A 95 11.19 26.93 6.42
N GLN A 96 11.01 25.69 6.04
CA GLN A 96 12.06 24.85 5.47
C GLN A 96 11.88 24.63 3.97
N PRO A 97 12.90 24.21 3.23
CA PRO A 97 12.74 23.79 1.84
C PRO A 97 11.81 22.57 1.71
N VAL A 98 11.16 22.45 0.56
CA VAL A 98 10.46 21.21 0.19
C VAL A 98 11.47 20.08 0.14
N ARG A 99 11.13 18.99 0.77
CA ARG A 99 11.92 17.76 0.76
C ARG A 99 11.21 16.73 -0.14
N GLU A 100 11.92 16.23 -1.13
CA GLU A 100 11.47 15.07 -1.92
C GLU A 100 11.64 13.79 -1.09
N LEU A 101 10.71 12.86 -1.26
CA LEU A 101 10.71 11.55 -0.60
C LEU A 101 10.69 10.46 -1.68
N ALA A 102 11.73 9.66 -1.74
CA ALA A 102 11.80 8.44 -2.53
C ALA A 102 11.39 7.21 -1.69
N PRO A 103 11.06 6.08 -2.30
CA PRO A 103 10.74 4.84 -1.57
C PRO A 103 11.85 4.47 -0.58
N GLY A 104 11.46 4.22 0.67
CA GLY A 104 12.37 3.97 1.79
C GLY A 104 12.75 5.21 2.60
N ASP A 105 12.47 6.40 2.11
CA ASP A 105 12.67 7.62 2.90
C ASP A 105 11.65 7.76 4.03
N SER A 106 12.04 8.47 5.07
CA SER A 106 11.16 8.82 6.19
C SER A 106 11.32 10.29 6.58
N GLY A 107 10.30 10.83 7.20
CA GLY A 107 10.32 12.18 7.76
C GLY A 107 9.67 12.23 9.13
N TYR A 108 10.26 12.97 10.05
CA TYR A 108 9.64 13.28 11.33
C TYR A 108 9.15 14.72 11.35
N ILE A 109 7.90 14.88 11.74
CA ILE A 109 7.25 16.16 11.94
C ILE A 109 7.02 16.33 13.44
N PRO A 110 7.64 17.35 14.10
CA PRO A 110 7.44 17.60 15.53
C PRO A 110 6.00 17.99 15.86
N PRO A 111 5.58 17.84 17.13
CA PRO A 111 4.29 18.34 17.59
C PRO A 111 4.08 19.82 17.29
N SER A 112 2.87 20.20 16.91
CA SER A 112 2.43 21.59 16.70
C SER A 112 3.22 22.36 15.63
N VAL A 113 3.83 21.65 14.69
CA VAL A 113 4.58 22.24 13.58
C VAL A 113 3.76 22.16 12.29
N MET A 114 3.56 23.34 11.65
CA MET A 114 2.89 23.42 10.35
C MET A 114 3.69 22.73 9.27
N HIS A 115 3.02 21.86 8.54
CA HIS A 115 3.59 21.08 7.45
C HIS A 115 2.53 20.71 6.41
N TRP A 116 2.98 20.19 5.32
CA TRP A 116 2.16 19.50 4.32
C TRP A 116 2.93 18.35 3.69
N HIS A 117 2.22 17.42 3.09
CA HIS A 117 2.77 16.34 2.29
C HIS A 117 1.85 16.02 1.11
N GLY A 118 2.41 15.38 0.09
CA GLY A 118 1.69 15.01 -1.12
C GLY A 118 2.59 14.23 -2.07
N SER A 119 2.08 13.96 -3.27
CA SER A 119 2.84 13.35 -4.36
C SER A 119 3.72 14.38 -5.10
N ALA A 120 4.68 13.88 -5.88
CA ALA A 120 5.32 14.67 -6.92
C ALA A 120 4.31 15.02 -8.04
N PRO A 121 4.58 16.06 -8.87
CA PRO A 121 3.64 16.51 -9.89
C PRO A 121 3.25 15.44 -10.92
N ASN A 122 4.17 14.55 -11.27
CA ASN A 122 4.02 13.61 -12.39
C ASN A 122 3.87 12.15 -11.95
N GLU A 123 3.86 11.87 -10.65
CA GLU A 123 3.88 10.51 -10.13
C GLU A 123 2.99 10.37 -8.91
N SER A 124 2.36 9.21 -8.74
CA SER A 124 1.63 8.88 -7.51
C SER A 124 2.60 8.62 -6.37
N PHE A 125 2.09 8.74 -5.15
CA PHE A 125 2.87 8.53 -3.94
C PHE A 125 2.06 7.76 -2.90
N THR A 126 2.60 6.66 -2.41
CA THR A 126 2.05 5.94 -1.27
C THR A 126 2.94 6.16 -0.05
N MET A 127 2.33 6.57 1.03
CA MET A 127 3.02 6.71 2.31
C MET A 127 2.26 6.02 3.45
N THR A 128 3.01 5.50 4.40
CA THR A 128 2.52 5.21 5.75
C THR A 128 2.82 6.40 6.65
N PHE A 129 1.86 6.76 7.49
CA PHE A 129 2.07 7.75 8.54
C PHE A 129 1.70 7.17 9.90
N ILE A 130 2.47 7.55 10.92
CA ILE A 130 2.26 7.19 12.31
C ILE A 130 2.16 8.49 13.12
N THR A 131 1.00 8.72 13.74
CA THR A 131 0.83 9.83 14.67
C THR A 131 0.99 9.30 16.08
N MET A 132 1.84 9.97 16.86
CA MET A 132 2.21 9.53 18.21
C MET A 132 1.12 9.90 19.21
N GLY A 133 0.61 8.92 19.94
CA GLY A 133 -0.40 9.12 20.97
C GLY A 133 -1.73 9.69 20.45
N THR A 134 -2.51 10.28 21.36
CA THR A 134 -3.76 10.97 21.01
C THR A 134 -3.42 12.33 20.40
N SER A 135 -3.92 12.59 19.19
CA SER A 135 -3.62 13.81 18.44
C SER A 135 -4.85 14.46 17.86
N THR A 136 -4.87 15.78 17.86
CA THR A 136 -5.81 16.61 17.11
C THR A 136 -5.09 17.24 15.93
N THR A 137 -5.84 17.49 14.84
CA THR A 137 -5.33 18.16 13.65
C THR A 137 -5.92 19.56 13.55
N SER A 138 -5.07 20.55 13.38
CA SER A 138 -5.47 21.95 13.12
C SER A 138 -5.06 22.34 11.71
N GLN A 139 -5.99 22.99 10.98
CA GLN A 139 -5.76 23.51 9.63
C GLN A 139 -5.24 24.94 9.69
N GLY A 140 -4.30 25.28 8.82
CA GLY A 140 -3.78 26.61 8.60
C GLY A 140 -4.27 27.21 7.29
N GLU A 141 -3.47 28.13 6.72
CA GLU A 141 -3.73 28.75 5.44
C GLU A 141 -3.72 27.74 4.27
N PRO A 142 -4.40 28.06 3.16
CA PRO A 142 -4.30 27.29 1.93
C PRO A 142 -2.83 27.14 1.47
N LEU A 143 -2.47 25.96 1.02
CA LEU A 143 -1.21 25.71 0.35
C LEU A 143 -1.28 26.22 -1.08
N THR A 144 -0.40 27.16 -1.45
CA THR A 144 -0.36 27.69 -2.81
C THR A 144 0.40 26.75 -3.75
N GLU A 145 0.09 26.84 -5.04
CA GLU A 145 0.81 26.10 -6.09
C GLU A 145 2.32 26.42 -6.09
N ALA A 146 2.69 27.66 -5.81
CA ALA A 146 4.09 28.06 -5.72
C ALA A 146 4.82 27.34 -4.57
N GLU A 147 4.19 27.29 -3.39
CA GLU A 147 4.72 26.56 -2.24
C GLU A 147 4.81 25.05 -2.53
N TYR A 148 3.75 24.45 -3.10
CA TYR A 148 3.77 23.05 -3.51
C TYR A 148 4.91 22.75 -4.49
N LEU A 149 5.17 23.64 -5.44
CA LEU A 149 6.26 23.48 -6.41
C LEU A 149 7.64 23.87 -5.83
N GLY A 150 7.71 24.35 -4.59
CA GLY A 150 8.95 24.80 -3.97
C GLY A 150 9.52 26.08 -4.60
N LYS A 151 8.67 26.85 -5.27
CA LYS A 151 9.04 28.16 -5.88
C LYS A 151 8.95 29.24 -4.81
N LYS A 152 9.97 30.09 -4.78
CA LYS A 152 10.01 31.28 -3.92
C LYS A 152 9.34 32.47 -4.61
#